data_21736190a087e20011200e4a47474ddd
#
_entry.id   21736190a087e20011200e4a47474ddd
#
_cell.length_a   1.000
_cell.length_b   1.000
_cell.length_c   1.000
_cell.angle_alpha   90.00
_cell.angle_beta   90.00
_cell.angle_gamma   90.00
#
_symmetry.space_group_name_H-M   'P 1'
#
loop_
_entity.id
_entity.type
_entity.pdbx_description
1 polymer ?
#
loop_
_entity_poly.entity_id
_entity_poly.type
_entity_poly.pdbx_seq_one_letter_code
_entity_poly.pdbx_strand_id
1 'polypeptide(L)'
;DLTKQLHGKIDESSRHSDKMLQDQFKETSRISKDMIEKLLKLEETNKQVVGFTDQLSNLERILTNSKARGNLGEASLELILGNILPPQNYETQFQFKSGEVVDAVIKIKEKLLPIDAKFSLENYRRVLAEEDKDKKIEFEKEFKKDLKKRIDETSKYIKPEENTLEFAFMFIPAEGIYYDLLINKVGSVKVNTRNLIDYAFNEKKIIIVSPTTFAAYLQTVLQGLRALQIEESAKEIRKNVEKLNNHLASYKLHHERIGNQLGTVVNTYNQSSKEYKKIDKDVFKISGKGGNMELEDLEKPKLDTD
;
A
#
# COMPACT_ATOMS: atom_id res chain seq x y z
N ASP A 1 -20.40 13.81 53.73
CA ASP A 1 -20.77 14.30 52.38
C ASP A 1 -19.56 14.37 51.42
N LEU A 2 -18.39 14.77 51.95
CA LEU A 2 -17.15 14.87 51.14
C LEU A 2 -16.64 13.51 50.65
N THR A 3 -16.78 12.47 51.46
CA THR A 3 -16.39 11.08 51.13
C THR A 3 -17.23 10.51 49.99
N LYS A 4 -18.52 10.80 49.99
CA LYS A 4 -19.44 10.42 48.89
C LYS A 4 -19.12 11.15 47.60
N GLN A 5 -18.71 12.42 47.66
CA GLN A 5 -18.30 13.18 46.46
C GLN A 5 -16.97 12.71 45.89
N LEU A 6 -16.01 12.33 46.75
CA LEU A 6 -14.73 11.74 46.33
C LEU A 6 -14.90 10.36 45.70
N HIS A 7 -15.69 9.48 46.30
CA HIS A 7 -16.04 8.18 45.70
C HIS A 7 -16.74 8.35 44.34
N GLY A 8 -17.71 9.29 44.28
CA GLY A 8 -18.39 9.57 43.01
C GLY A 8 -17.45 10.04 41.88
N LYS A 9 -16.44 10.88 42.20
CA LYS A 9 -15.46 11.33 41.21
C LYS A 9 -14.44 10.26 40.83
N ILE A 10 -14.06 9.38 41.75
CA ILE A 10 -13.18 8.24 41.47
C ILE A 10 -13.91 7.23 40.58
N ASP A 11 -15.17 6.93 40.86
CA ASP A 11 -16.01 6.07 40.01
C ASP A 11 -16.25 6.67 38.63
N GLU A 12 -16.44 7.98 38.53
CA GLU A 12 -16.62 8.69 37.27
C GLU A 12 -15.33 8.68 36.44
N SER A 13 -14.16 8.87 37.08
CA SER A 13 -12.85 8.77 36.45
C SER A 13 -12.52 7.34 35.97
N SER A 14 -12.85 6.33 36.79
CA SER A 14 -12.68 4.91 36.41
C SER A 14 -13.59 4.55 35.24
N ARG A 15 -14.87 4.94 35.27
CA ARG A 15 -15.80 4.73 34.14
C ARG A 15 -15.36 5.45 32.87
N HIS A 16 -14.76 6.62 32.99
CA HIS A 16 -14.24 7.35 31.84
C HIS A 16 -13.00 6.66 31.25
N SER A 17 -12.11 6.12 32.09
CA SER A 17 -10.96 5.30 31.69
C SER A 17 -11.40 4.00 31.00
N ASP A 18 -12.38 3.29 31.58
CA ASP A 18 -12.92 2.07 30.98
C ASP A 18 -13.58 2.34 29.62
N LYS A 19 -14.28 3.46 29.51
CA LYS A 19 -14.90 3.88 28.24
C LYS A 19 -13.85 4.22 27.18
N MET A 20 -12.78 4.93 27.54
CA MET A 20 -11.65 5.20 26.64
C MET A 20 -10.97 3.90 26.19
N LEU A 21 -10.75 2.95 27.08
CA LEU A 21 -10.19 1.64 26.75
C LEU A 21 -11.12 0.84 25.83
N GLN A 22 -12.42 0.87 26.06
CA GLN A 22 -13.40 0.24 25.17
C GLN A 22 -13.44 0.87 23.79
N ASP A 23 -13.37 2.20 23.70
CA ASP A 23 -13.37 2.89 22.42
C ASP A 23 -12.05 2.65 21.64
N GLN A 24 -10.92 2.58 22.32
CA GLN A 24 -9.64 2.15 21.73
C GLN A 24 -9.67 0.70 21.26
N PHE A 25 -10.28 -0.20 22.04
CA PHE A 25 -10.42 -1.61 21.65
C PHE A 25 -11.35 -1.77 20.43
N LYS A 26 -12.42 -0.98 20.35
CA LYS A 26 -13.31 -0.93 19.18
C LYS A 26 -12.59 -0.41 17.92
N GLU A 27 -11.79 0.65 18.07
CA GLU A 27 -11.03 1.22 16.94
C GLU A 27 -9.95 0.25 16.44
N THR A 28 -9.22 -0.40 17.36
CA THR A 28 -8.23 -1.45 17.01
C THR A 28 -8.90 -2.66 16.35
N SER A 29 -10.08 -3.06 16.83
CA SER A 29 -10.87 -4.14 16.24
C SER A 29 -11.41 -3.77 14.85
N ARG A 30 -11.75 -2.50 14.62
CA ARG A 30 -12.18 -1.98 13.32
C ARG A 30 -11.02 -1.99 12.32
N ILE A 31 -9.85 -1.51 12.73
CA ILE A 31 -8.63 -1.54 11.90
C ILE A 31 -8.25 -2.99 11.55
N SER A 32 -8.37 -3.92 12.50
CA SER A 32 -8.13 -5.35 12.27
C SER A 32 -9.15 -5.96 11.29
N LYS A 33 -10.43 -5.59 11.39
CA LYS A 33 -11.47 -6.02 10.43
C LYS A 33 -11.23 -5.46 9.04
N ASP A 34 -10.92 -4.18 8.90
CA ASP A 34 -10.59 -3.55 7.62
C ASP A 34 -9.35 -4.21 6.98
N MET A 35 -8.39 -4.63 7.80
CA MET A 35 -7.20 -5.34 7.33
C MET A 35 -7.54 -6.75 6.82
N ILE A 36 -8.40 -7.48 7.54
CA ILE A 36 -8.89 -8.80 7.13
C ILE A 36 -9.76 -8.70 5.86
N GLU A 37 -10.62 -7.71 5.75
CA GLU A 37 -11.45 -7.47 4.56
C GLU A 37 -10.60 -7.13 3.32
N LYS A 38 -9.55 -6.34 3.50
CA LYS A 38 -8.56 -6.07 2.45
C LYS A 38 -7.76 -7.32 2.07
N LEU A 39 -7.44 -8.20 3.01
CA LEU A 39 -6.80 -9.49 2.75
C LEU A 39 -7.72 -10.48 2.00
N LEU A 40 -9.01 -10.52 2.32
CA LEU A 40 -9.99 -11.36 1.62
C LEU A 40 -10.27 -10.86 0.20
N LYS A 41 -10.31 -9.54 -0.05
CA LYS A 41 -10.34 -8.97 -1.41
C LYS A 41 -9.12 -9.35 -2.25
N LEU A 42 -8.01 -9.70 -1.63
CA LEU A 42 -6.80 -10.20 -2.27
C LEU A 42 -6.98 -11.59 -2.89
N GLU A 43 -7.75 -12.46 -2.24
CA GLU A 43 -8.02 -13.81 -2.71
C GLU A 43 -9.00 -13.81 -3.91
N GLU A 44 -9.93 -12.87 -3.94
CA GLU A 44 -10.90 -12.69 -5.04
C GLU A 44 -10.23 -12.18 -6.33
N THR A 45 -9.20 -11.35 -6.20
CA THR A 45 -8.43 -10.83 -7.36
C THR A 45 -7.63 -11.93 -8.05
N ASN A 46 -7.18 -12.96 -7.35
CA ASN A 46 -6.51 -14.12 -7.95
C ASN A 46 -7.45 -14.95 -8.85
N LYS A 47 -8.75 -15.00 -8.56
CA LYS A 47 -9.74 -15.67 -9.40
C LYS A 47 -10.08 -14.89 -10.67
N GLN A 48 -9.97 -13.57 -10.65
CA GLN A 48 -10.20 -12.71 -11.82
C GLN A 48 -9.11 -12.86 -12.90
N VAL A 49 -7.87 -13.19 -12.52
CA VAL A 49 -6.77 -13.39 -13.49
C VAL A 49 -6.98 -14.60 -14.38
N VAL A 50 -7.60 -15.68 -13.87
CA VAL A 50 -7.89 -16.88 -14.65
C VAL A 50 -8.99 -16.60 -15.69
N GLY A 51 -10.01 -15.81 -15.36
CA GLY A 51 -11.06 -15.40 -16.32
C GLY A 51 -10.57 -14.40 -17.38
N PHE A 52 -9.48 -13.70 -17.11
CA PHE A 52 -8.91 -12.69 -18.01
C PHE A 52 -8.16 -13.31 -19.20
N THR A 53 -7.55 -14.49 -19.02
CA THR A 53 -6.88 -15.23 -20.11
C THR A 53 -7.87 -15.59 -21.23
N ASP A 54 -9.12 -15.90 -20.90
CA ASP A 54 -10.17 -16.20 -21.88
C ASP A 54 -10.65 -14.94 -22.62
N GLN A 55 -10.69 -13.78 -21.95
CA GLN A 55 -11.03 -12.49 -22.58
C GLN A 55 -9.93 -12.02 -23.54
N LEU A 56 -8.65 -12.22 -23.19
CA LEU A 56 -7.51 -11.92 -24.05
C LEU A 56 -7.51 -12.80 -25.31
N SER A 57 -7.84 -14.08 -25.19
CA SER A 57 -7.96 -14.99 -26.32
C SER A 57 -9.09 -14.57 -27.29
N ASN A 58 -10.19 -14.04 -26.80
CA ASN A 58 -11.27 -13.48 -27.61
C ASN A 58 -10.86 -12.16 -28.29
N LEU A 59 -10.07 -11.31 -27.63
CA LEU A 59 -9.56 -10.08 -28.20
C LEU A 59 -8.58 -10.38 -29.35
N GLU A 60 -7.74 -11.41 -29.22
CA GLU A 60 -6.81 -11.86 -30.26
C GLU A 60 -7.55 -12.28 -31.56
N ARG A 61 -8.74 -12.88 -31.46
CA ARG A 61 -9.57 -13.22 -32.61
C ARG A 61 -10.15 -11.98 -33.32
N ILE A 62 -10.38 -10.88 -32.62
CA ILE A 62 -10.84 -9.61 -33.19
C ILE A 62 -9.69 -8.86 -33.87
N LEU A 63 -8.43 -9.11 -33.45
CA LEU A 63 -7.20 -8.52 -33.99
C LEU A 63 -6.88 -8.94 -35.43
N THR A 64 -7.59 -9.87 -36.02
CA THR A 64 -7.37 -10.31 -37.43
C THR A 64 -7.77 -9.26 -38.46
N ASN A 65 -8.44 -8.16 -38.11
CA ASN A 65 -8.92 -7.12 -39.03
C ASN A 65 -7.96 -5.92 -39.13
N SER A 66 -7.55 -5.55 -40.37
CA SER A 66 -6.35 -4.76 -40.65
C SER A 66 -6.39 -3.25 -40.37
N LYS A 67 -7.54 -2.63 -40.21
CA LYS A 67 -7.70 -1.16 -40.11
C LYS A 67 -7.73 -0.61 -38.67
N ALA A 68 -7.91 -1.51 -37.68
CA ALA A 68 -8.06 -1.17 -36.28
C ALA A 68 -6.76 -1.30 -35.42
N ARG A 69 -5.62 -1.61 -36.03
CA ARG A 69 -4.46 -2.21 -35.35
C ARG A 69 -3.53 -1.28 -34.56
N GLY A 70 -3.38 -0.02 -34.98
CA GLY A 70 -2.55 0.93 -34.23
C GLY A 70 -3.18 1.26 -32.88
N ASN A 71 -4.48 1.55 -32.89
CA ASN A 71 -5.26 1.84 -31.67
C ASN A 71 -5.50 0.59 -30.81
N LEU A 72 -5.38 -0.61 -31.35
CA LEU A 72 -5.68 -1.87 -30.67
C LEU A 72 -4.56 -2.34 -29.74
N GLY A 73 -3.31 -2.08 -30.09
CA GLY A 73 -2.18 -2.33 -29.20
C GLY A 73 -2.25 -1.48 -27.93
N GLU A 74 -2.52 -0.19 -28.12
CA GLU A 74 -2.70 0.76 -27.03
C GLU A 74 -3.95 0.42 -26.20
N ALA A 75 -5.10 0.11 -26.84
CA ALA A 75 -6.33 -0.30 -26.14
C ALA A 75 -6.15 -1.63 -25.36
N SER A 76 -5.39 -2.58 -25.90
CA SER A 76 -5.06 -3.83 -25.21
C SER A 76 -4.18 -3.58 -23.98
N LEU A 77 -3.17 -2.72 -24.11
CA LEU A 77 -2.32 -2.29 -23.01
C LEU A 77 -3.14 -1.62 -21.90
N GLU A 78 -3.98 -0.66 -22.26
CA GLU A 78 -4.83 0.07 -21.32
C GLU A 78 -5.81 -0.85 -20.60
N LEU A 79 -6.42 -1.80 -21.33
CA LEU A 79 -7.31 -2.80 -20.76
C LEU A 79 -6.59 -3.67 -19.72
N ILE A 80 -5.37 -4.13 -20.01
CA ILE A 80 -4.58 -4.96 -19.07
C ILE A 80 -4.20 -4.15 -17.84
N LEU A 81 -3.72 -2.91 -18.02
CA LEU A 81 -3.37 -2.02 -16.92
C LEU A 81 -4.57 -1.75 -16.01
N GLY A 82 -5.72 -1.37 -16.59
CA GLY A 82 -6.93 -1.04 -15.85
C GLY A 82 -7.57 -2.21 -15.10
N ASN A 83 -7.36 -3.44 -15.58
CA ASN A 83 -7.86 -4.64 -14.88
C ASN A 83 -6.96 -5.09 -13.74
N ILE A 84 -5.68 -4.76 -13.76
CA ILE A 84 -4.70 -5.30 -12.78
C ILE A 84 -4.27 -4.23 -11.78
N LEU A 85 -4.03 -2.99 -12.24
CA LEU A 85 -3.52 -1.92 -11.40
C LEU A 85 -4.63 -0.92 -11.00
N PRO A 86 -4.57 -0.38 -9.77
CA PRO A 86 -5.40 0.76 -9.39
C PRO A 86 -5.14 1.97 -10.30
N PRO A 87 -6.15 2.79 -10.63
CA PRO A 87 -6.01 3.91 -11.56
C PRO A 87 -4.92 4.93 -11.19
N GLN A 88 -4.62 5.10 -9.90
CA GLN A 88 -3.56 6.00 -9.45
C GLN A 88 -2.13 5.48 -9.72
N ASN A 89 -1.97 4.19 -10.02
CA ASN A 89 -0.68 3.55 -10.19
C ASN A 89 -0.22 3.45 -11.65
N TYR A 90 -0.99 3.96 -12.61
CA TYR A 90 -0.56 4.05 -14.00
C TYR A 90 -1.11 5.31 -14.67
N GLU A 91 -0.56 5.66 -15.81
CA GLU A 91 -1.01 6.75 -16.67
C GLU A 91 -0.74 6.39 -18.12
N THR A 92 -1.73 6.59 -18.99
CA THR A 92 -1.60 6.35 -20.43
C THR A 92 -1.24 7.65 -21.15
N GLN A 93 -0.56 7.55 -22.31
CA GLN A 93 -0.11 8.68 -23.13
C GLN A 93 0.69 9.70 -22.27
N PHE A 94 1.65 9.17 -21.48
CA PHE A 94 2.43 10.00 -20.57
C PHE A 94 3.46 10.84 -21.35
N GLN A 95 3.44 12.16 -21.11
CA GLN A 95 4.39 13.09 -21.70
C GLN A 95 5.53 13.41 -20.74
N PHE A 96 6.75 13.10 -21.15
CA PHE A 96 7.98 13.48 -20.45
C PHE A 96 8.25 14.98 -20.57
N LYS A 97 9.05 15.53 -19.64
CA LYS A 97 9.49 16.95 -19.69
C LYS A 97 10.27 17.26 -20.99
N SER A 98 10.95 16.27 -21.55
CA SER A 98 11.62 16.34 -22.84
C SER A 98 10.69 16.49 -24.05
N GLY A 99 9.38 16.37 -23.84
CA GLY A 99 8.32 16.48 -24.87
C GLY A 99 7.96 15.16 -25.55
N GLU A 100 8.69 14.08 -25.30
CA GLU A 100 8.36 12.76 -25.83
C GLU A 100 7.17 12.16 -25.11
N VAL A 101 6.34 11.39 -25.81
CA VAL A 101 5.16 10.72 -25.28
C VAL A 101 5.35 9.21 -25.36
N VAL A 102 5.14 8.52 -24.24
CA VAL A 102 5.14 7.06 -24.15
C VAL A 102 3.70 6.57 -23.95
N ASP A 103 3.38 5.37 -24.46
CA ASP A 103 2.00 4.85 -24.46
C ASP A 103 1.44 4.65 -23.06
N ALA A 104 2.27 4.21 -22.09
CA ALA A 104 1.89 4.18 -20.68
C ALA A 104 3.10 4.24 -19.76
N VAL A 105 2.87 4.63 -18.51
CA VAL A 105 3.81 4.48 -17.40
C VAL A 105 3.13 3.85 -16.20
N ILE A 106 3.87 3.00 -15.46
CA ILE A 106 3.45 2.54 -14.13
C ILE A 106 4.17 3.38 -13.09
N LYS A 107 3.42 3.90 -12.12
CA LYS A 107 3.91 4.72 -11.02
C LYS A 107 4.26 3.83 -9.82
N ILE A 108 5.55 3.76 -9.49
CA ILE A 108 6.09 2.98 -8.37
C ILE A 108 6.77 3.96 -7.40
N LYS A 109 6.02 4.46 -6.43
CA LYS A 109 6.43 5.61 -5.60
C LYS A 109 6.76 6.82 -6.49
N GLU A 110 8.01 7.30 -6.40
CA GLU A 110 8.51 8.42 -7.19
C GLU A 110 9.11 8.00 -8.54
N LYS A 111 9.14 6.69 -8.83
CA LYS A 111 9.70 6.14 -10.06
C LYS A 111 8.62 5.80 -11.08
N LEU A 112 8.96 5.96 -12.34
CA LEU A 112 8.12 5.64 -13.49
C LEU A 112 8.71 4.43 -14.24
N LEU A 113 7.83 3.48 -14.60
CA LEU A 113 8.19 2.35 -15.46
C LEU A 113 7.53 2.56 -16.82
N PRO A 114 8.28 2.94 -17.86
CA PRO A 114 7.74 3.19 -19.20
C PRO A 114 7.33 1.90 -19.90
N ILE A 115 6.26 1.99 -20.72
CA ILE A 115 5.72 0.90 -21.53
C ILE A 115 5.37 1.46 -22.91
N ASP A 116 6.00 0.87 -23.95
CA ASP A 116 5.73 1.22 -25.35
C ASP A 116 5.03 0.04 -26.05
N ALA A 117 3.87 0.29 -26.68
CA ALA A 117 3.03 -0.73 -27.29
C ALA A 117 3.08 -0.71 -28.83
N LYS A 118 3.95 0.07 -29.41
CA LYS A 118 4.05 0.27 -30.87
C LYS A 118 4.83 -0.83 -31.55
N PHE A 119 4.13 -1.86 -31.99
CA PHE A 119 4.74 -2.96 -32.74
C PHE A 119 4.14 -3.11 -34.13
N SER A 120 4.99 -3.03 -35.17
CA SER A 120 4.59 -3.27 -36.57
C SER A 120 4.55 -4.76 -36.86
N LEU A 121 3.37 -5.26 -37.24
CA LEU A 121 3.17 -6.67 -37.62
C LEU A 121 3.37 -6.96 -39.12
N GLU A 122 3.67 -5.95 -39.92
CA GLU A 122 3.61 -6.07 -41.37
C GLU A 122 4.66 -7.06 -41.90
N ASN A 123 5.93 -6.87 -41.52
CA ASN A 123 7.00 -7.75 -41.99
C ASN A 123 6.90 -9.16 -41.39
N TYR A 124 6.41 -9.31 -40.17
CA TYR A 124 6.12 -10.63 -39.61
C TYR A 124 5.11 -11.41 -40.47
N ARG A 125 4.02 -10.76 -40.90
CA ARG A 125 3.02 -11.39 -41.79
C ARG A 125 3.56 -11.73 -43.15
N ARG A 126 4.41 -10.88 -43.74
CA ARG A 126 5.11 -11.20 -45.01
C ARG A 126 5.92 -12.46 -44.87
N VAL A 127 6.65 -12.63 -43.78
CA VAL A 127 7.39 -13.87 -43.49
C VAL A 127 6.49 -15.07 -43.41
N LEU A 128 5.31 -14.97 -42.79
CA LEU A 128 4.36 -16.09 -42.64
C LEU A 128 3.67 -16.45 -43.96
N ALA A 129 3.33 -15.45 -44.77
CA ALA A 129 2.57 -15.62 -46.02
C ALA A 129 3.45 -16.02 -47.24
N GLU A 130 4.76 -15.81 -47.15
CA GLU A 130 5.68 -16.06 -48.28
C GLU A 130 6.05 -17.55 -48.38
N GLU A 131 5.88 -18.14 -49.57
CA GLU A 131 6.27 -19.52 -49.88
C GLU A 131 7.65 -19.63 -50.48
N ASP A 132 8.12 -18.57 -51.18
CA ASP A 132 9.43 -18.52 -51.78
C ASP A 132 10.52 -18.37 -50.72
N LYS A 133 11.48 -19.28 -50.71
CA LYS A 133 12.53 -19.34 -49.69
C LYS A 133 13.45 -18.13 -49.67
N ASP A 134 13.80 -17.60 -50.87
CA ASP A 134 14.74 -16.50 -50.97
C ASP A 134 14.08 -15.17 -50.52
N LYS A 135 12.85 -14.92 -50.93
CA LYS A 135 12.07 -13.77 -50.48
C LYS A 135 11.76 -13.84 -48.98
N LYS A 136 11.53 -15.04 -48.49
CA LYS A 136 11.28 -15.24 -47.04
C LYS A 136 12.50 -14.85 -46.22
N ILE A 137 13.71 -15.19 -46.65
CA ILE A 137 14.95 -14.77 -45.99
C ILE A 137 15.10 -13.24 -46.02
N GLU A 138 14.68 -12.57 -47.08
CA GLU A 138 14.70 -11.12 -47.17
C GLU A 138 13.71 -10.50 -46.16
N PHE A 139 12.48 -10.95 -46.10
CA PHE A 139 11.48 -10.49 -45.13
C PHE A 139 11.87 -10.77 -43.68
N GLU A 140 12.58 -11.87 -43.42
CA GLU A 140 13.17 -12.13 -42.10
C GLU A 140 14.22 -11.09 -41.69
N LYS A 141 15.08 -10.68 -42.63
CA LYS A 141 16.06 -9.62 -42.35
C LYS A 141 15.38 -8.29 -42.06
N GLU A 142 14.33 -7.94 -42.82
CA GLU A 142 13.54 -6.75 -42.60
C GLU A 142 12.85 -6.79 -41.23
N PHE A 143 12.24 -7.91 -40.91
CA PHE A 143 11.57 -8.10 -39.58
C PHE A 143 12.57 -7.93 -38.42
N LYS A 144 13.76 -8.51 -38.51
CA LYS A 144 14.83 -8.33 -37.50
C LYS A 144 15.25 -6.87 -37.37
N LYS A 145 15.36 -6.17 -38.50
CA LYS A 145 15.73 -4.75 -38.55
C LYS A 145 14.64 -3.89 -37.87
N ASP A 146 13.37 -4.19 -38.15
CA ASP A 146 12.24 -3.51 -37.52
C ASP A 146 12.21 -3.74 -36.01
N LEU A 147 12.37 -4.98 -35.56
CA LEU A 147 12.43 -5.33 -34.16
C LEU A 147 13.56 -4.59 -33.44
N LYS A 148 14.75 -4.59 -34.02
CA LYS A 148 15.90 -3.86 -33.48
C LYS A 148 15.60 -2.36 -33.36
N LYS A 149 15.03 -1.77 -34.41
CA LYS A 149 14.63 -0.36 -34.41
C LYS A 149 13.64 -0.05 -33.32
N ARG A 150 12.64 -0.91 -33.08
CA ARG A 150 11.64 -0.75 -31.98
C ARG A 150 12.29 -0.85 -30.61
N ILE A 151 13.20 -1.78 -30.40
CA ILE A 151 13.97 -1.89 -29.16
C ILE A 151 14.77 -0.58 -28.93
N ASP A 152 15.41 -0.04 -29.94
CA ASP A 152 16.17 1.22 -29.87
C ASP A 152 15.24 2.43 -29.60
N GLU A 153 14.04 2.46 -30.16
CA GLU A 153 13.05 3.51 -29.93
C GLU A 153 12.52 3.44 -28.49
N THR A 154 12.08 2.26 -28.02
CA THR A 154 11.58 2.06 -26.66
C THR A 154 12.64 2.40 -25.60
N SER A 155 13.93 2.13 -25.90
CA SER A 155 15.03 2.44 -24.97
C SER A 155 15.19 3.94 -24.67
N LYS A 156 14.70 4.83 -25.54
CA LYS A 156 14.73 6.28 -25.33
C LYS A 156 13.82 6.75 -24.19
N TYR A 157 12.84 5.94 -23.82
CA TYR A 157 11.96 6.25 -22.69
C TYR A 157 12.57 5.91 -21.32
N ILE A 158 13.76 5.29 -21.30
CA ILE A 158 14.53 5.09 -20.05
C ILE A 158 15.29 6.39 -19.78
N LYS A 159 14.76 7.20 -18.85
CA LYS A 159 15.23 8.53 -18.48
C LYS A 159 15.37 8.66 -16.96
N PRO A 160 16.45 8.17 -16.37
CA PRO A 160 16.66 8.24 -14.92
C PRO A 160 16.59 9.68 -14.40
N GLU A 161 16.97 10.67 -15.21
CA GLU A 161 16.86 12.11 -14.91
C GLU A 161 15.41 12.61 -14.80
N GLU A 162 14.46 11.89 -15.40
CA GLU A 162 13.01 12.12 -15.26
C GLU A 162 12.32 11.08 -14.36
N ASN A 163 13.09 10.48 -13.45
CA ASN A 163 12.64 9.49 -12.47
C ASN A 163 12.15 8.17 -13.06
N THR A 164 12.57 7.77 -14.27
CA THR A 164 12.26 6.42 -14.72
C THR A 164 13.09 5.35 -14.00
N LEU A 165 12.60 4.11 -14.01
CA LEU A 165 13.43 2.95 -13.73
C LEU A 165 14.48 2.77 -14.83
N GLU A 166 15.50 1.96 -14.54
CA GLU A 166 16.60 1.66 -15.46
C GLU A 166 16.22 0.66 -16.56
N PHE A 167 14.95 0.36 -16.73
CA PHE A 167 14.41 -0.51 -17.76
C PHE A 167 13.01 -0.06 -18.18
N ALA A 168 12.56 -0.54 -19.35
CA ALA A 168 11.21 -0.31 -19.86
C ALA A 168 10.62 -1.60 -20.44
N PHE A 169 9.29 -1.65 -20.55
CA PHE A 169 8.61 -2.72 -21.26
C PHE A 169 8.36 -2.35 -22.73
N MET A 170 8.61 -3.31 -23.62
CA MET A 170 8.13 -3.29 -25.00
C MET A 170 6.99 -4.30 -25.11
N PHE A 171 5.76 -3.79 -25.23
CA PHE A 171 4.55 -4.61 -25.27
C PHE A 171 4.23 -5.02 -26.72
N ILE A 172 4.18 -6.32 -26.96
CA ILE A 172 3.76 -6.91 -28.23
C ILE A 172 2.34 -7.44 -28.07
N PRO A 173 1.32 -6.83 -28.73
CA PRO A 173 -0.08 -7.18 -28.52
C PRO A 173 -0.51 -8.49 -29.20
N ALA A 174 0.42 -9.42 -29.42
CA ALA A 174 0.15 -10.70 -30.08
C ALA A 174 1.01 -11.80 -29.47
N GLU A 175 0.37 -12.74 -28.79
CA GLU A 175 1.03 -13.85 -28.08
C GLU A 175 1.86 -14.73 -29.01
N GLY A 176 1.31 -15.05 -30.20
CA GLY A 176 1.99 -15.88 -31.20
C GLY A 176 3.32 -15.30 -31.67
N ILE A 177 3.41 -13.98 -31.84
CA ILE A 177 4.65 -13.31 -32.25
C ILE A 177 5.69 -13.39 -31.13
N TYR A 178 5.28 -13.10 -29.90
CA TYR A 178 6.16 -13.21 -28.74
C TYR A 178 6.71 -14.63 -28.58
N TYR A 179 5.86 -15.64 -28.76
CA TYR A 179 6.27 -17.04 -28.73
C TYR A 179 7.27 -17.37 -29.83
N ASP A 180 7.01 -16.96 -31.08
CA ASP A 180 7.91 -17.18 -32.20
C ASP A 180 9.29 -16.50 -32.00
N LEU A 181 9.30 -15.32 -31.36
CA LEU A 181 10.54 -14.65 -30.98
C LEU A 181 11.34 -15.46 -29.95
N LEU A 182 10.68 -16.04 -28.97
CA LEU A 182 11.32 -16.84 -27.91
C LEU A 182 11.90 -18.15 -28.45
N ILE A 183 11.16 -18.87 -29.30
CA ILE A 183 11.62 -20.15 -29.85
C ILE A 183 12.54 -20.02 -31.02
N ASN A 184 12.91 -18.79 -31.41
CA ASN A 184 13.75 -18.49 -32.61
C ASN A 184 13.18 -19.06 -33.91
N LYS A 185 11.84 -19.04 -34.05
CA LYS A 185 11.14 -19.49 -35.24
C LYS A 185 10.08 -18.48 -35.64
N VAL A 186 9.93 -18.24 -36.94
CA VAL A 186 8.75 -17.56 -37.49
C VAL A 186 8.12 -18.55 -38.46
N GLY A 187 6.98 -19.12 -38.04
CA GLY A 187 6.37 -20.24 -38.77
C GLY A 187 7.28 -21.48 -38.80
N SER A 188 7.57 -22.02 -39.98
CA SER A 188 8.43 -23.20 -40.19
C SER A 188 9.93 -22.89 -40.29
N VAL A 189 10.31 -21.62 -40.24
CA VAL A 189 11.72 -21.18 -40.50
C VAL A 189 12.41 -20.83 -39.17
N LYS A 190 13.66 -21.30 -39.01
CA LYS A 190 14.49 -20.93 -37.86
C LYS A 190 15.01 -19.50 -38.06
N VAL A 191 14.44 -18.57 -37.36
CA VAL A 191 14.89 -17.16 -37.28
C VAL A 191 15.74 -17.01 -36.03
N ASN A 192 17.03 -16.71 -36.15
CA ASN A 192 17.90 -16.49 -35.00
C ASN A 192 17.58 -15.12 -34.38
N THR A 193 16.58 -15.08 -33.50
CA THR A 193 16.14 -13.88 -32.76
C THR A 193 16.77 -13.80 -31.37
N ARG A 194 17.46 -14.84 -30.91
CA ARG A 194 18.09 -14.90 -29.58
C ARG A 194 19.00 -13.72 -29.32
N ASN A 195 19.83 -13.36 -30.31
CA ASN A 195 20.69 -12.20 -30.17
C ASN A 195 19.94 -10.87 -30.01
N LEU A 196 18.69 -10.76 -30.50
CA LEU A 196 17.89 -9.55 -30.38
C LEU A 196 17.23 -9.46 -29.00
N ILE A 197 16.80 -10.59 -28.43
CA ILE A 197 16.28 -10.64 -27.03
C ILE A 197 17.42 -10.32 -26.06
N ASP A 198 18.58 -10.92 -26.26
CA ASP A 198 19.79 -10.62 -25.48
C ASP A 198 20.20 -9.15 -25.61
N TYR A 199 20.15 -8.60 -26.83
CA TYR A 199 20.38 -7.18 -27.11
C TYR A 199 19.38 -6.28 -26.36
N ALA A 200 18.09 -6.59 -26.45
CA ALA A 200 17.04 -5.84 -25.77
C ALA A 200 17.28 -5.80 -24.26
N PHE A 201 17.49 -6.97 -23.65
CA PHE A 201 17.59 -7.09 -22.21
C PHE A 201 18.95 -6.57 -21.67
N ASN A 202 20.05 -7.04 -22.21
CA ASN A 202 21.38 -6.77 -21.66
C ASN A 202 21.90 -5.38 -22.02
N GLU A 203 21.72 -4.96 -23.29
CA GLU A 203 22.30 -3.71 -23.80
C GLU A 203 21.32 -2.53 -23.68
N LYS A 204 20.03 -2.74 -24.00
CA LYS A 204 19.03 -1.68 -24.07
C LYS A 204 18.14 -1.61 -22.85
N LYS A 205 18.20 -2.59 -21.93
CA LYS A 205 17.39 -2.67 -20.73
C LYS A 205 15.89 -2.72 -21.03
N ILE A 206 15.52 -3.34 -22.14
CA ILE A 206 14.15 -3.52 -22.58
C ILE A 206 13.70 -4.94 -22.30
N ILE A 207 12.59 -5.08 -21.62
CA ILE A 207 11.90 -6.35 -21.39
C ILE A 207 10.75 -6.45 -22.39
N ILE A 208 10.88 -7.37 -23.33
CA ILE A 208 9.80 -7.63 -24.30
C ILE A 208 8.75 -8.49 -23.64
N VAL A 209 7.49 -8.08 -23.74
CA VAL A 209 6.37 -8.76 -23.09
C VAL A 209 5.20 -8.96 -24.06
N SER A 210 4.50 -10.07 -23.89
CA SER A 210 3.18 -10.36 -24.48
C SER A 210 2.07 -9.98 -23.50
N PRO A 211 0.79 -10.01 -23.90
CA PRO A 211 -0.33 -9.79 -22.98
C PRO A 211 -0.28 -10.67 -21.73
N THR A 212 -0.03 -11.97 -21.89
CA THR A 212 0.03 -12.93 -20.77
C THR A 212 1.24 -12.69 -19.87
N THR A 213 2.43 -12.54 -20.45
CA THR A 213 3.64 -12.28 -19.64
C THR A 213 3.60 -10.91 -18.99
N PHE A 214 3.04 -9.91 -19.67
CA PHE A 214 2.84 -8.58 -19.08
C PHE A 214 1.91 -8.62 -17.88
N ALA A 215 0.78 -9.33 -17.97
CA ALA A 215 -0.13 -9.53 -16.83
C ALA A 215 0.59 -10.19 -15.64
N ALA A 216 1.45 -11.17 -15.88
CA ALA A 216 2.25 -11.82 -14.83
C ALA A 216 3.25 -10.84 -14.17
N TYR A 217 3.94 -10.01 -14.95
CA TYR A 217 4.82 -8.95 -14.42
C TYR A 217 4.03 -7.92 -13.61
N LEU A 218 2.85 -7.49 -14.08
CA LEU A 218 2.00 -6.55 -13.37
C LEU A 218 1.53 -7.08 -12.02
N GLN A 219 1.24 -8.39 -11.91
CA GLN A 219 0.93 -9.01 -10.62
C GLN A 219 2.10 -8.90 -9.64
N THR A 220 3.32 -9.11 -10.12
CA THR A 220 4.52 -8.93 -9.29
C THR A 220 4.70 -7.48 -8.85
N VAL A 221 4.50 -6.53 -9.76
CA VAL A 221 4.53 -5.09 -9.46
C VAL A 221 3.46 -4.73 -8.44
N LEU A 222 2.23 -5.22 -8.61
CA LEU A 222 1.12 -4.99 -7.67
C LEU A 222 1.44 -5.52 -6.27
N GLN A 223 2.02 -6.71 -6.15
CA GLN A 223 2.48 -7.25 -4.87
C GLN A 223 3.55 -6.36 -4.24
N GLY A 224 4.50 -5.87 -5.03
CA GLY A 224 5.52 -4.92 -4.60
C GLY A 224 4.90 -3.60 -4.09
N LEU A 225 3.95 -3.02 -4.81
CA LEU A 225 3.23 -1.81 -4.40
C LEU A 225 2.49 -1.99 -3.07
N ARG A 226 1.84 -3.14 -2.88
CA ARG A 226 1.16 -3.49 -1.63
C ARG A 226 2.14 -3.62 -0.46
N ALA A 227 3.27 -4.28 -0.68
CA ALA A 227 4.32 -4.41 0.34
C ALA A 227 4.83 -3.04 0.79
N LEU A 228 5.03 -2.11 -0.16
CA LEU A 228 5.42 -0.73 0.13
C LEU A 228 4.37 0.03 0.94
N GLN A 229 3.07 -0.13 0.62
CA GLN A 229 1.98 0.48 1.39
C GLN A 229 1.90 -0.05 2.83
N ILE A 230 2.10 -1.37 3.01
CA ILE A 230 2.16 -1.99 4.35
C ILE A 230 3.35 -1.43 5.15
N GLU A 231 4.51 -1.29 4.53
CA GLU A 231 5.69 -0.72 5.19
C GLU A 231 5.46 0.73 5.64
N GLU A 232 4.85 1.57 4.81
CA GLU A 232 4.50 2.94 5.15
C GLU A 232 3.49 3.02 6.29
N SER A 233 2.45 2.20 6.24
CA SER A 233 1.45 2.09 7.32
C SER A 233 2.08 1.62 8.63
N ALA A 234 3.00 0.66 8.59
CA ALA A 234 3.72 0.17 9.76
C ALA A 234 4.60 1.27 10.40
N LYS A 235 5.27 2.10 9.58
CA LYS A 235 6.04 3.26 10.06
C LYS A 235 5.15 4.29 10.76
N GLU A 236 3.97 4.57 10.20
CA GLU A 236 3.01 5.49 10.80
C GLU A 236 2.45 4.96 12.13
N ILE A 237 2.07 3.69 12.18
CA ILE A 237 1.62 3.02 13.41
C ILE A 237 2.70 3.11 14.48
N ARG A 238 3.96 2.79 14.17
CA ARG A 238 5.06 2.88 15.11
C ARG A 238 5.20 4.29 15.70
N LYS A 239 5.14 5.32 14.86
CA LYS A 239 5.19 6.73 15.29
C LYS A 239 4.04 7.09 16.24
N ASN A 240 2.84 6.56 15.96
CA ASN A 240 1.67 6.80 16.80
C ASN A 240 1.76 6.06 18.14
N VAL A 241 2.32 4.84 18.15
CA VAL A 241 2.60 4.09 19.39
C VAL A 241 3.62 4.83 20.27
N GLU A 242 4.69 5.39 19.69
CA GLU A 242 5.66 6.19 20.43
C GLU A 242 5.00 7.42 21.08
N LYS A 243 4.13 8.14 20.36
CA LYS A 243 3.36 9.26 20.93
C LYS A 243 2.43 8.82 22.04
N LEU A 244 1.74 7.70 21.88
CA LEU A 244 0.87 7.14 22.90
C LEU A 244 1.64 6.81 24.18
N ASN A 245 2.81 6.17 24.06
CA ASN A 245 3.67 5.87 25.20
C ASN A 245 4.07 7.15 25.99
N ASN A 246 4.40 8.23 25.29
CA ASN A 246 4.72 9.51 25.91
C ASN A 246 3.50 10.11 26.65
N HIS A 247 2.31 9.99 26.07
CA HIS A 247 1.06 10.45 26.73
C HIS A 247 0.77 9.62 27.97
N LEU A 248 0.93 8.31 27.92
CA LEU A 248 0.73 7.40 29.07
C LEU A 248 1.73 7.70 30.17
N ALA A 249 3.00 7.95 29.87
CA ALA A 249 4.00 8.34 30.87
C ALA A 249 3.64 9.66 31.56
N SER A 250 3.20 10.67 30.79
CA SER A 250 2.72 11.94 31.32
C SER A 250 1.46 11.76 32.20
N TYR A 251 0.52 10.96 31.74
CA TYR A 251 -0.69 10.65 32.52
C TYR A 251 -0.33 9.98 33.85
N LYS A 252 0.54 8.98 33.86
CA LYS A 252 1.02 8.29 35.08
C LYS A 252 1.61 9.30 36.07
N LEU A 253 2.47 10.18 35.62
CA LEU A 253 3.09 11.22 36.46
C LEU A 253 2.04 12.13 37.10
N HIS A 254 1.04 12.60 36.33
CA HIS A 254 -0.02 13.44 36.86
C HIS A 254 -0.92 12.68 37.83
N HIS A 255 -1.22 11.43 37.55
CA HIS A 255 -2.03 10.59 38.42
C HIS A 255 -1.36 10.34 39.78
N GLU A 256 -0.06 10.04 39.78
CA GLU A 256 0.73 9.90 41.00
C GLU A 256 0.75 11.21 41.84
N ARG A 257 0.86 12.37 41.17
CA ARG A 257 0.79 13.67 41.87
C ARG A 257 -0.57 13.88 42.53
N ILE A 258 -1.64 13.56 41.85
CA ILE A 258 -3.00 13.66 42.44
C ILE A 258 -3.12 12.73 43.68
N GLY A 259 -2.66 11.50 43.59
CA GLY A 259 -2.64 10.56 44.70
C GLY A 259 -1.89 11.09 45.93
N ASN A 260 -0.70 11.66 45.72
CA ASN A 260 0.09 12.27 46.80
C ASN A 260 -0.57 13.49 47.39
N GLN A 261 -1.24 14.34 46.59
CA GLN A 261 -1.96 15.51 47.05
C GLN A 261 -3.20 15.09 47.90
N LEU A 262 -3.94 14.08 47.43
CA LEU A 262 -5.06 13.52 48.19
C LEU A 262 -4.62 12.94 49.54
N GLY A 263 -3.51 12.22 49.58
CA GLY A 263 -2.88 11.74 50.79
C GLY A 263 -2.54 12.88 51.78
N THR A 264 -2.05 14.00 51.29
CA THR A 264 -1.76 15.21 52.11
C THR A 264 -3.02 15.84 52.62
N VAL A 265 -4.07 15.96 51.80
CA VAL A 265 -5.40 16.48 52.22
C VAL A 265 -6.00 15.63 53.32
N VAL A 266 -5.98 14.30 53.14
CA VAL A 266 -6.47 13.35 54.18
C VAL A 266 -5.71 13.49 55.50
N ASN A 267 -4.39 13.60 55.45
CA ASN A 267 -3.57 13.81 56.65
C ASN A 267 -3.94 15.12 57.36
N THR A 268 -4.10 16.22 56.61
CA THR A 268 -4.45 17.55 57.16
C THR A 268 -5.86 17.50 57.76
N TYR A 269 -6.80 16.83 57.10
CA TYR A 269 -8.16 16.65 57.65
C TYR A 269 -8.16 15.87 58.97
N ASN A 270 -7.47 14.73 59.03
CA ASN A 270 -7.37 13.92 60.23
C ASN A 270 -6.66 14.67 61.39
N GLN A 271 -5.67 15.52 61.06
CA GLN A 271 -5.03 16.36 62.06
C GLN A 271 -5.98 17.45 62.58
N SER A 272 -6.76 18.10 61.70
CA SER A 272 -7.79 19.07 62.10
C SER A 272 -8.85 18.41 62.97
N SER A 273 -9.30 17.19 62.66
CA SER A 273 -10.24 16.42 63.47
C SER A 273 -9.71 16.17 64.90
N LYS A 274 -8.40 15.88 65.02
CA LYS A 274 -7.77 15.70 66.35
C LYS A 274 -7.74 17.01 67.16
N GLU A 275 -7.43 18.14 66.53
CA GLU A 275 -7.46 19.46 67.20
C GLU A 275 -8.87 19.83 67.61
N TYR A 276 -9.86 19.58 66.77
CA TYR A 276 -11.28 19.82 67.12
C TYR A 276 -11.75 19.00 68.33
N LYS A 277 -11.34 17.71 68.41
CA LYS A 277 -11.62 16.86 69.58
C LYS A 277 -11.02 17.42 70.88
N LYS A 278 -9.87 18.13 70.79
CA LYS A 278 -9.27 18.84 71.94
C LYS A 278 -10.08 20.05 72.35
N ILE A 279 -10.53 20.85 71.38
CA ILE A 279 -11.38 22.01 71.60
C ILE A 279 -12.71 21.58 72.25
N ASP A 280 -13.34 20.52 71.75
CA ASP A 280 -14.60 19.98 72.31
C ASP A 280 -14.41 19.56 73.78
N LYS A 281 -13.28 18.92 74.12
CA LYS A 281 -12.96 18.58 75.54
C LYS A 281 -12.79 19.83 76.44
N ASP A 282 -12.18 20.88 75.91
CA ASP A 282 -11.93 22.10 76.64
C ASP A 282 -13.21 22.91 76.81
N VAL A 283 -14.13 22.93 75.83
CA VAL A 283 -15.47 23.50 75.91
C VAL A 283 -16.30 22.77 76.96
N PHE A 284 -16.21 21.41 76.97
CA PHE A 284 -16.89 20.61 78.00
C PHE A 284 -16.46 20.94 79.42
N LYS A 285 -15.14 21.11 79.63
CA LYS A 285 -14.63 21.52 80.97
C LYS A 285 -15.12 22.88 81.43
N ILE A 286 -15.33 23.84 80.53
CA ILE A 286 -15.71 25.21 80.84
C ILE A 286 -17.22 25.33 80.99
N SER A 287 -18.01 24.71 80.13
CA SER A 287 -19.48 24.92 80.06
C SER A 287 -20.33 23.82 80.63
N GLY A 288 -19.76 22.67 80.96
CA GLY A 288 -20.48 21.46 81.32
C GLY A 288 -21.42 20.91 80.24
N LYS A 289 -21.36 21.47 79.03
CA LYS A 289 -22.16 21.07 77.87
C LYS A 289 -21.26 20.96 76.67
N GLY A 290 -21.31 19.83 76.03
CA GLY A 290 -20.52 19.52 74.83
C GLY A 290 -19.96 18.09 74.86
N GLY A 291 -19.38 17.58 73.86
CA GLY A 291 -18.65 16.32 73.93
C GLY A 291 -19.25 15.15 73.21
N ASN A 292 -19.97 15.36 72.12
CA ASN A 292 -20.50 14.25 71.31
C ASN A 292 -20.25 14.40 69.74
N MET A 293 -19.26 15.19 69.34
CA MET A 293 -18.95 15.22 67.93
C MET A 293 -17.84 14.21 67.63
N GLU A 294 -18.23 13.05 67.14
CA GLU A 294 -17.31 12.07 66.54
C GLU A 294 -17.05 12.44 65.08
N LEU A 295 -15.88 12.98 64.79
CA LEU A 295 -15.36 13.11 63.42
C LEU A 295 -14.60 11.83 63.14
N GLU A 296 -15.05 11.10 62.14
CA GLU A 296 -14.36 9.89 61.65
C GLU A 296 -13.07 10.26 60.91
N ASP A 297 -12.02 9.49 61.13
CA ASP A 297 -10.77 9.62 60.38
C ASP A 297 -10.98 9.09 58.96
N LEU A 298 -10.47 9.82 57.97
CA LEU A 298 -10.52 9.40 56.57
C LEU A 298 -9.35 8.45 56.25
N GLU A 299 -9.61 7.40 55.46
CA GLU A 299 -8.55 6.54 54.92
C GLU A 299 -7.86 7.18 53.72
N LYS A 300 -6.56 6.93 53.61
CA LYS A 300 -5.78 7.36 52.44
C LYS A 300 -6.18 6.52 51.23
N PRO A 301 -6.22 7.13 50.02
CA PRO A 301 -6.40 6.35 48.83
C PRO A 301 -5.25 5.36 48.68
N LYS A 302 -5.56 4.08 48.39
CA LYS A 302 -4.59 3.07 48.04
C LYS A 302 -4.14 3.32 46.59
N LEU A 303 -2.87 3.63 46.38
CA LEU A 303 -2.28 3.61 45.05
C LEU A 303 -1.97 2.15 44.74
N ASP A 304 -2.69 1.56 43.81
CA ASP A 304 -2.32 0.25 43.26
C ASP A 304 -0.97 0.41 42.52
N THR A 305 0.05 -0.18 43.09
CA THR A 305 1.43 -0.23 42.56
C THR A 305 1.66 -1.59 41.87
N ASP A 306 0.82 -1.95 40.85
CA ASP A 306 1.11 -3.09 39.96
C ASP A 306 1.55 -2.61 38.60
#